data_abb1f3c3765b640b2217feeaffa44536
#
_entry.id   abb1f3c3765b640b2217feeaffa44536
#
_cell.length_a   1.000
_cell.length_b   1.000
_cell.length_c   1.000
_cell.angle_alpha   90.00
_cell.angle_beta   90.00
_cell.angle_gamma   90.00
#
_symmetry.space_group_name_H-M   'P 1'
#
loop_
_entity.id
_entity.type
_entity.pdbx_description
1 polymer ?
#
loop_
_entity_poly.entity_id
_entity_poly.type
_entity_poly.pdbx_seq_one_letter_code
_entity_poly.pdbx_strand_id
1 'polypeptide(L)'
;MTNQPLTHKITLVIATGNRGKFKEFAELLQGVDADIVPLDRVGPVEVPPESGDSFQENARLKAVAFSTALGTWVLADDSGLEVDALGGAPGVLSARFGGPGKTDAERYRLLLEKLIGVPPERRTARFRCVVALAEPGGRVHVAEGTCEGRIALAPRGVQGFGYDPVFEVPALAKTLAEVGSQIKNRLSHRSQAVAKIRAVLQTLLPTGDRG
;
A
#
# COMPACT_ATOMS: atom_id res chain seq x y z
N MET A 1 -9.57 -38.66 25.40
CA MET A 1 -10.14 -37.56 24.59
C MET A 1 -9.16 -36.41 24.69
N THR A 2 -8.28 -36.25 23.73
CA THR A 2 -7.25 -35.20 23.70
C THR A 2 -7.92 -33.91 23.27
N ASN A 3 -8.06 -33.01 24.22
CA ASN A 3 -8.53 -31.64 23.96
C ASN A 3 -7.40 -30.91 23.21
N GLN A 4 -7.41 -30.94 21.87
CA GLN A 4 -6.54 -30.06 21.10
C GLN A 4 -7.06 -28.63 21.31
N PRO A 5 -6.23 -27.67 21.73
CA PRO A 5 -6.61 -26.28 21.77
C PRO A 5 -6.92 -25.85 20.35
N LEU A 6 -8.13 -25.36 20.11
CA LEU A 6 -8.50 -24.68 18.89
C LEU A 6 -7.65 -23.40 18.82
N THR A 7 -6.55 -23.45 18.11
CA THR A 7 -5.77 -22.26 17.80
C THR A 7 -6.59 -21.45 16.81
N HIS A 8 -7.43 -20.54 17.33
CA HIS A 8 -8.12 -19.59 16.49
C HIS A 8 -7.08 -18.64 15.86
N LYS A 9 -6.89 -18.77 14.55
CA LYS A 9 -6.14 -17.75 13.80
C LYS A 9 -6.76 -16.40 14.02
N ILE A 10 -5.92 -15.38 14.16
CA ILE A 10 -6.43 -14.01 14.22
C ILE A 10 -7.02 -13.62 12.86
N THR A 11 -8.08 -12.85 12.88
CA THR A 11 -8.58 -12.17 11.68
C THR A 11 -7.81 -10.87 11.50
N LEU A 12 -7.13 -10.72 10.36
CA LEU A 12 -6.44 -9.51 9.95
C LEU A 12 -7.17 -8.86 8.77
N VAL A 13 -7.86 -7.78 9.03
CA VAL A 13 -8.59 -7.03 8.01
C VAL A 13 -7.64 -6.09 7.27
N ILE A 14 -7.63 -6.16 5.95
CA ILE A 14 -6.91 -5.20 5.09
C ILE A 14 -7.86 -4.05 4.75
N ALA A 15 -7.68 -2.91 5.40
CA ALA A 15 -8.56 -1.75 5.28
C ALA A 15 -8.23 -0.91 4.04
N THR A 16 -8.56 -1.45 2.87
CA THR A 16 -8.43 -0.75 1.59
C THR A 16 -9.62 -1.05 0.68
N GLY A 17 -10.16 -0.01 0.03
CA GLY A 17 -11.13 -0.15 -1.04
C GLY A 17 -10.50 -0.43 -2.41
N ASN A 18 -9.17 -0.36 -2.52
CA ASN A 18 -8.46 -0.59 -3.77
C ASN A 18 -8.13 -2.08 -3.94
N ARG A 19 -8.76 -2.74 -4.92
CA ARG A 19 -8.56 -4.17 -5.21
C ARG A 19 -7.13 -4.52 -5.58
N GLY A 20 -6.41 -3.62 -6.26
CA GLY A 20 -5.00 -3.82 -6.61
C GLY A 20 -4.12 -3.84 -5.36
N LYS A 21 -4.32 -2.91 -4.44
CA LYS A 21 -3.62 -2.89 -3.15
C LYS A 21 -3.93 -4.15 -2.34
N PHE A 22 -5.22 -4.52 -2.23
CA PHE A 22 -5.61 -5.73 -1.50
C PHE A 22 -4.88 -6.97 -2.03
N LYS A 23 -4.84 -7.15 -3.36
CA LYS A 23 -4.14 -8.27 -3.99
C LYS A 23 -2.65 -8.30 -3.62
N GLU A 24 -1.97 -7.16 -3.70
CA GLU A 24 -0.56 -7.06 -3.32
C GLU A 24 -0.36 -7.38 -1.82
N PHE A 25 -1.20 -6.87 -0.92
CA PHE A 25 -1.12 -7.18 0.50
C PHE A 25 -1.33 -8.67 0.77
N ALA A 26 -2.33 -9.29 0.15
CA ALA A 26 -2.62 -10.72 0.32
C ALA A 26 -1.44 -11.59 -0.15
N GLU A 27 -0.80 -11.25 -1.26
CA GLU A 27 0.41 -11.94 -1.75
C GLU A 27 1.60 -11.73 -0.79
N LEU A 28 1.83 -10.52 -0.32
CA LEU A 28 2.96 -10.17 0.56
C LEU A 28 2.82 -10.73 1.98
N LEU A 29 1.59 -10.97 2.44
CA LEU A 29 1.29 -11.54 3.77
C LEU A 29 1.16 -13.06 3.75
N GLN A 30 1.40 -13.73 2.63
CA GLN A 30 1.40 -15.20 2.58
C GLN A 30 2.33 -15.81 3.63
N GLY A 31 1.83 -16.84 4.35
CA GLY A 31 2.57 -17.51 5.42
C GLY A 31 2.55 -16.78 6.78
N VAL A 32 1.82 -15.68 6.92
CA VAL A 32 1.46 -15.12 8.23
C VAL A 32 0.33 -15.97 8.81
N ASP A 33 0.41 -16.30 10.11
CA ASP A 33 -0.60 -17.12 10.79
C ASP A 33 -1.83 -16.26 11.17
N ALA A 34 -2.52 -15.77 10.15
CA ALA A 34 -3.72 -14.95 10.25
C ALA A 34 -4.66 -15.23 9.07
N ASP A 35 -5.95 -15.07 9.29
CA ASP A 35 -6.94 -15.05 8.21
C ASP A 35 -6.99 -13.64 7.61
N ILE A 36 -6.49 -13.51 6.39
CA ILE A 36 -6.44 -12.22 5.67
C ILE A 36 -7.80 -11.95 5.03
N VAL A 37 -8.48 -10.92 5.50
CA VAL A 37 -9.87 -10.60 5.10
C VAL A 37 -9.91 -9.20 4.46
N PRO A 38 -10.55 -9.04 3.29
CA PRO A 38 -10.77 -7.73 2.70
C PRO A 38 -11.86 -6.95 3.44
N LEU A 39 -11.80 -5.63 3.39
CA LEU A 39 -12.72 -4.74 4.10
C LEU A 39 -14.20 -4.97 3.73
N ASP A 40 -14.49 -5.31 2.47
CA ASP A 40 -15.84 -5.55 1.97
C ASP A 40 -16.50 -6.83 2.52
N ARG A 41 -15.76 -7.68 3.23
CA ARG A 41 -16.24 -8.91 3.86
C ARG A 41 -16.60 -8.76 5.33
N VAL A 42 -16.27 -7.64 5.97
CA VAL A 42 -16.51 -7.43 7.40
C VAL A 42 -17.75 -6.57 7.70
N GLY A 43 -18.55 -6.31 6.69
CA GLY A 43 -19.77 -5.51 6.80
C GLY A 43 -19.54 -4.01 6.59
N PRO A 44 -20.62 -3.22 6.64
CA PRO A 44 -20.53 -1.79 6.45
C PRO A 44 -19.83 -1.12 7.65
N VAL A 45 -18.72 -0.48 7.38
CA VAL A 45 -17.98 0.34 8.36
C VAL A 45 -17.78 1.73 7.75
N GLU A 46 -18.03 2.75 8.54
CA GLU A 46 -17.79 4.12 8.09
C GLU A 46 -16.30 4.32 7.80
N VAL A 47 -16.00 4.76 6.58
CA VAL A 47 -14.62 5.03 6.17
C VAL A 47 -14.21 6.40 6.72
N PRO A 48 -13.19 6.47 7.58
CA PRO A 48 -12.74 7.76 8.11
C PRO A 48 -12.21 8.64 6.97
N PRO A 49 -12.44 9.95 7.04
CA PRO A 49 -11.87 10.87 6.05
C PRO A 49 -10.35 10.85 6.10
N GLU A 50 -9.71 10.81 4.94
CA GLU A 50 -8.26 11.02 4.82
C GLU A 50 -7.93 12.50 4.93
N SER A 51 -7.98 13.02 6.15
CA SER A 51 -7.78 14.44 6.49
C SER A 51 -6.37 14.76 6.99
N GLY A 52 -5.50 13.76 7.08
CA GLY A 52 -4.12 13.95 7.51
C GLY A 52 -3.24 14.55 6.42
N ASP A 53 -2.24 15.33 6.84
CA ASP A 53 -1.28 15.99 5.97
C ASP A 53 -0.10 15.06 5.56
N SER A 54 -0.08 13.83 6.08
CA SER A 54 0.97 12.86 5.79
C SER A 54 0.41 11.45 5.56
N PHE A 55 1.16 10.64 4.80
CA PHE A 55 0.85 9.21 4.63
C PHE A 55 0.75 8.48 5.97
N GLN A 56 1.62 8.82 6.93
CA GLN A 56 1.63 8.19 8.24
C GLN A 56 0.36 8.49 9.02
N GLU A 57 -0.06 9.73 9.04
CA GLU A 57 -1.28 10.16 9.73
C GLU A 57 -2.52 9.49 9.15
N ASN A 58 -2.67 9.51 7.81
CA ASN A 58 -3.79 8.87 7.14
C ASN A 58 -3.82 7.34 7.36
N ALA A 59 -2.68 6.66 7.28
CA ALA A 59 -2.61 5.22 7.56
C ALA A 59 -3.03 4.91 9.00
N ARG A 60 -2.52 5.68 9.99
CA ARG A 60 -2.88 5.52 11.40
C ARG A 60 -4.35 5.78 11.68
N LEU A 61 -4.89 6.88 11.17
CA LEU A 61 -6.32 7.22 11.32
C LEU A 61 -7.21 6.08 10.82
N LYS A 62 -6.93 5.57 9.62
CA LYS A 62 -7.67 4.44 9.06
C LYS A 62 -7.54 3.19 9.91
N ALA A 63 -6.33 2.80 10.27
CA ALA A 63 -6.10 1.57 11.04
C ALA A 63 -6.82 1.60 12.39
N VAL A 64 -6.72 2.70 13.13
CA VAL A 64 -7.37 2.88 14.44
C VAL A 64 -8.89 2.88 14.32
N ALA A 65 -9.44 3.66 13.40
CA ALA A 65 -10.89 3.77 13.22
C ALA A 65 -11.52 2.41 12.90
N PHE A 66 -10.94 1.67 11.94
CA PHE A 66 -11.46 0.35 11.58
C PHE A 66 -11.23 -0.69 12.69
N SER A 67 -10.07 -0.69 13.36
CA SER A 67 -9.82 -1.64 14.45
C SER A 67 -10.76 -1.41 15.63
N THR A 68 -11.05 -0.16 15.97
CA THR A 68 -12.01 0.19 17.01
C THR A 68 -13.43 -0.25 16.63
N ALA A 69 -13.86 0.00 15.40
CA ALA A 69 -15.19 -0.34 14.94
C ALA A 69 -15.41 -1.87 14.82
N LEU A 70 -14.37 -2.60 14.42
CA LEU A 70 -14.46 -4.05 14.16
C LEU A 70 -14.03 -4.92 15.35
N GLY A 71 -13.35 -4.36 16.34
CA GLY A 71 -12.81 -5.12 17.47
C GLY A 71 -11.75 -6.16 17.08
N THR A 72 -11.05 -5.96 15.96
CA THR A 72 -10.08 -6.92 15.41
C THR A 72 -8.80 -6.23 14.91
N TRP A 73 -7.85 -7.05 14.49
CA TRP A 73 -6.61 -6.58 13.87
C TRP A 73 -6.88 -5.94 12.51
N VAL A 74 -6.36 -4.76 12.29
CA VAL A 74 -6.52 -4.04 11.03
C VAL A 74 -5.18 -3.55 10.52
N LEU A 75 -4.94 -3.84 9.25
CA LEU A 75 -3.83 -3.27 8.49
C LEU A 75 -4.39 -2.27 7.49
N ALA A 76 -4.01 -1.02 7.63
CA ALA A 76 -4.33 0.04 6.68
C ALA A 76 -3.06 0.62 6.07
N ASP A 77 -3.16 1.12 4.85
CA ASP A 77 -2.06 1.85 4.21
C ASP A 77 -2.51 3.23 3.74
N ASP A 78 -1.55 4.14 3.68
CA ASP A 78 -1.61 5.27 2.78
C ASP A 78 -0.34 5.30 1.93
N SER A 79 -0.51 5.53 0.64
CA SER A 79 0.58 5.42 -0.33
C SER A 79 0.36 6.31 -1.52
N GLY A 80 1.43 6.84 -2.07
CA GLY A 80 1.36 7.71 -3.22
C GLY A 80 2.69 7.88 -3.92
N LEU A 81 2.63 8.65 -4.99
CA LEU A 81 3.73 9.04 -5.84
C LEU A 81 4.17 10.47 -5.49
N GLU A 82 5.44 10.66 -5.24
CA GLU A 82 6.06 11.98 -5.09
C GLU A 82 6.99 12.22 -6.28
N VAL A 83 6.86 13.39 -6.93
CA VAL A 83 7.68 13.79 -8.08
C VAL A 83 8.42 15.07 -7.76
N ASP A 84 9.75 15.04 -7.80
CA ASP A 84 10.59 16.15 -7.35
C ASP A 84 10.37 17.43 -8.16
N ALA A 85 10.26 17.29 -9.48
CA ALA A 85 9.98 18.43 -10.38
C ALA A 85 8.60 19.10 -10.13
N LEU A 86 7.72 18.45 -9.38
CA LEU A 86 6.41 18.97 -8.97
C LEU A 86 6.35 19.30 -7.48
N GLY A 87 7.49 19.47 -6.82
CA GLY A 87 7.55 19.77 -5.39
C GLY A 87 6.96 18.67 -4.50
N GLY A 88 7.05 17.41 -4.92
CA GLY A 88 6.49 16.26 -4.21
C GLY A 88 5.03 15.91 -4.59
N ALA A 89 4.37 16.74 -5.42
CA ALA A 89 3.04 16.38 -5.90
C ALA A 89 3.11 15.13 -6.83
N PRO A 90 2.05 14.31 -6.86
CA PRO A 90 0.77 14.41 -6.16
C PRO A 90 0.77 14.06 -4.67
N GLY A 91 1.78 13.36 -4.13
CA GLY A 91 1.90 13.06 -2.70
C GLY A 91 0.67 12.31 -2.14
N VAL A 92 0.16 12.74 -1.00
CA VAL A 92 -1.06 12.19 -0.36
C VAL A 92 -2.32 12.31 -1.23
N LEU A 93 -2.29 13.17 -2.25
CA LEU A 93 -3.38 13.34 -3.21
C LEU A 93 -3.31 12.38 -4.40
N SER A 94 -2.40 11.40 -4.41
CA SER A 94 -2.16 10.51 -5.56
C SER A 94 -3.43 9.83 -6.08
N ALA A 95 -4.26 9.31 -5.20
CA ALA A 95 -5.50 8.62 -5.56
C ALA A 95 -6.60 9.56 -6.11
N ARG A 96 -6.50 10.86 -5.89
CA ARG A 96 -7.47 11.88 -6.29
C ARG A 96 -6.87 13.02 -7.11
N PHE A 97 -5.65 12.82 -7.63
CA PHE A 97 -4.94 13.80 -8.45
C PHE A 97 -5.75 14.17 -9.69
N GLY A 98 -5.93 15.48 -9.88
CA GLY A 98 -6.76 16.03 -10.94
C GLY A 98 -8.27 16.01 -10.67
N GLY A 99 -8.69 15.65 -9.45
CA GLY A 99 -10.09 15.69 -9.02
C GLY A 99 -10.79 14.33 -8.98
N PRO A 100 -12.05 14.32 -8.51
CA PRO A 100 -12.84 13.10 -8.37
C PRO A 100 -13.21 12.49 -9.75
N GLY A 101 -13.51 11.19 -9.74
CA GLY A 101 -14.02 10.46 -10.91
C GLY A 101 -13.01 10.13 -12.00
N LYS A 102 -11.75 10.58 -11.89
CA LYS A 102 -10.71 10.25 -12.87
C LYS A 102 -10.26 8.81 -12.76
N THR A 103 -10.03 8.21 -13.91
CA THR A 103 -9.33 6.92 -14.05
C THR A 103 -7.84 7.05 -13.79
N ASP A 104 -7.15 5.94 -13.53
CA ASP A 104 -5.68 5.93 -13.40
C ASP A 104 -5.00 6.48 -14.66
N ALA A 105 -5.54 6.15 -15.84
CA ALA A 105 -5.02 6.63 -17.10
C ALA A 105 -5.12 8.16 -17.25
N GLU A 106 -6.20 8.76 -16.80
CA GLU A 106 -6.35 10.21 -16.81
C GLU A 106 -5.42 10.89 -15.80
N ARG A 107 -5.20 10.26 -14.62
CA ARG A 107 -4.27 10.78 -13.62
C ARG A 107 -2.83 10.79 -14.12
N TYR A 108 -2.34 9.66 -14.66
CA TYR A 108 -0.95 9.66 -15.14
C TYR A 108 -0.75 10.48 -16.42
N ARG A 109 -1.75 10.64 -17.28
CA ARG A 109 -1.68 11.58 -18.42
C ARG A 109 -1.55 13.01 -17.94
N LEU A 110 -2.38 13.43 -16.98
CA LEU A 110 -2.29 14.75 -16.35
C LEU A 110 -0.91 14.96 -15.69
N LEU A 111 -0.34 13.93 -15.08
CA LEU A 111 1.01 13.98 -14.53
C LEU A 111 2.05 14.25 -15.63
N LEU A 112 1.96 13.52 -16.74
CA LEU A 112 2.87 13.71 -17.89
C LEU A 112 2.73 15.10 -18.52
N GLU A 113 1.51 15.63 -18.63
CA GLU A 113 1.22 17.00 -19.09
C GLU A 113 1.92 18.03 -18.22
N LYS A 114 1.87 17.89 -16.89
CA LYS A 114 2.55 18.79 -15.95
C LYS A 114 4.07 18.69 -16.02
N LEU A 115 4.62 17.63 -16.60
CA LEU A 115 6.05 17.43 -16.78
C LEU A 115 6.53 17.79 -18.20
N ILE A 116 5.69 18.40 -19.04
CA ILE A 116 6.11 18.91 -20.35
C ILE A 116 7.24 19.93 -20.15
N GLY A 117 8.32 19.77 -20.90
CA GLY A 117 9.52 20.62 -20.79
C GLY A 117 10.49 20.24 -19.67
N VAL A 118 10.11 19.30 -18.76
CA VAL A 118 11.03 18.75 -17.76
C VAL A 118 11.88 17.65 -18.41
N PRO A 119 13.21 17.78 -18.44
CA PRO A 119 14.08 16.78 -19.06
C PRO A 119 14.14 15.49 -18.24
N PRO A 120 14.45 14.33 -18.86
CA PRO A 120 14.37 13.01 -18.21
C PRO A 120 15.15 12.88 -16.90
N GLU A 121 16.33 13.51 -16.81
CA GLU A 121 17.18 13.48 -15.62
C GLU A 121 16.60 14.25 -14.42
N ARG A 122 15.66 15.15 -14.67
CA ARG A 122 14.96 15.94 -13.64
C ARG A 122 13.57 15.39 -13.30
N ARG A 123 13.20 14.22 -13.84
CA ARG A 123 11.92 13.56 -13.57
C ARG A 123 12.02 12.55 -12.43
N THR A 124 12.93 12.76 -11.48
CA THR A 124 13.08 11.88 -10.31
C THR A 124 11.79 11.85 -9.51
N ALA A 125 11.45 10.66 -9.04
CA ALA A 125 10.21 10.40 -8.33
C ALA A 125 10.38 9.20 -7.40
N ARG A 126 9.49 9.08 -6.42
CA ARG A 126 9.41 7.90 -5.57
C ARG A 126 7.97 7.52 -5.27
N PHE A 127 7.73 6.23 -5.18
CA PHE A 127 6.56 5.74 -4.49
C PHE A 127 6.86 5.59 -3.01
N ARG A 128 5.93 6.05 -2.17
CA ARG A 128 5.95 5.83 -0.72
C ARG A 128 4.73 5.04 -0.29
N CYS A 129 4.92 4.18 0.70
CA CYS A 129 3.84 3.46 1.36
C CYS A 129 4.10 3.48 2.86
N VAL A 130 3.15 3.99 3.61
CA VAL A 130 3.10 3.81 5.06
C VAL A 130 2.00 2.81 5.36
N VAL A 131 2.34 1.80 6.15
CA VAL A 131 1.42 0.77 6.63
C VAL A 131 1.27 0.93 8.13
N ALA A 132 0.05 0.96 8.62
CA ALA A 132 -0.27 0.95 10.04
C ALA A 132 -1.03 -0.34 10.38
N LEU A 133 -0.54 -1.08 11.36
CA LEU A 133 -1.17 -2.27 11.94
C LEU A 133 -1.72 -1.88 13.30
N ALA A 134 -3.04 -1.90 13.46
CA ALA A 134 -3.72 -1.64 14.73
C ALA A 134 -4.19 -2.94 15.38
N GLU A 135 -3.84 -3.09 16.67
CA GLU A 135 -4.32 -4.17 17.53
C GLU A 135 -5.73 -3.84 18.06
N PRO A 136 -6.55 -4.83 18.41
CA PRO A 136 -7.86 -4.62 19.03
C PRO A 136 -7.82 -3.77 20.31
N GLY A 137 -6.67 -3.74 20.99
CA GLY A 137 -6.43 -2.94 22.22
C GLY A 137 -5.94 -1.51 21.97
N GLY A 138 -5.89 -1.06 20.70
CA GLY A 138 -5.53 0.32 20.32
C GLY A 138 -4.04 0.59 20.11
N ARG A 139 -3.15 -0.40 20.35
CA ARG A 139 -1.73 -0.25 20.00
C ARG A 139 -1.59 -0.22 18.49
N VAL A 140 -0.70 0.65 17.98
CA VAL A 140 -0.49 0.80 16.54
C VAL A 140 1.00 0.71 16.20
N HIS A 141 1.32 -0.17 15.28
CA HIS A 141 2.65 -0.33 14.71
C HIS A 141 2.67 0.28 13.32
N VAL A 142 3.71 1.05 13.02
CA VAL A 142 3.83 1.75 11.73
C VAL A 142 5.12 1.34 11.04
N ALA A 143 5.05 1.09 9.76
CA ALA A 143 6.21 0.84 8.92
C ALA A 143 6.08 1.56 7.58
N GLU A 144 7.23 1.95 7.04
CA GLU A 144 7.32 2.69 5.78
C GLU A 144 8.25 1.96 4.81
N GLY A 145 7.94 2.07 3.52
CA GLY A 145 8.78 1.65 2.42
C GLY A 145 8.74 2.65 1.29
N THR A 146 9.86 2.75 0.58
CA THR A 146 10.06 3.70 -0.53
C THR A 146 10.67 2.99 -1.72
N CYS A 147 10.17 3.27 -2.91
CA CYS A 147 10.75 2.80 -4.16
C CYS A 147 11.15 4.01 -4.98
N GLU A 148 12.45 4.24 -5.11
CA GLU A 148 12.99 5.32 -5.93
C GLU A 148 12.91 4.99 -7.42
N GLY A 149 12.65 6.01 -8.23
CA GLY A 149 12.51 5.87 -9.66
C GLY A 149 12.46 7.20 -10.37
N ARG A 150 11.88 7.20 -11.56
CA ARG A 150 11.65 8.42 -12.35
C ARG A 150 10.37 8.29 -13.18
N ILE A 151 9.84 9.44 -13.61
CA ILE A 151 8.68 9.44 -14.51
C ILE A 151 9.15 9.31 -15.96
N ALA A 152 8.70 8.27 -16.63
CA ALA A 152 8.95 8.03 -18.05
C ALA A 152 8.33 9.14 -18.92
N LEU A 153 8.81 9.28 -20.16
CA LEU A 153 8.28 10.26 -21.11
C LEU A 153 6.89 9.87 -21.63
N ALA A 154 6.62 8.56 -21.69
CA ALA A 154 5.33 8.00 -22.13
C ALA A 154 5.00 6.76 -21.31
N PRO A 155 3.71 6.39 -21.20
CA PRO A 155 3.30 5.17 -20.51
C PRO A 155 3.78 3.92 -21.27
N ARG A 156 4.27 2.91 -20.51
CA ARG A 156 4.70 1.60 -21.03
C ARG A 156 4.18 0.50 -20.11
N GLY A 157 3.83 -0.65 -20.70
CA GLY A 157 3.30 -1.82 -19.99
C GLY A 157 1.81 -1.68 -19.67
N VAL A 158 1.21 -2.79 -19.21
CA VAL A 158 -0.22 -2.90 -18.95
C VAL A 158 -0.55 -3.56 -17.61
N GLN A 159 0.48 -3.93 -16.85
CA GLN A 159 0.30 -4.56 -15.55
C GLN A 159 0.20 -3.54 -14.43
N GLY A 160 -0.30 -3.98 -13.26
CA GLY A 160 -0.41 -3.13 -12.09
C GLY A 160 -1.59 -2.18 -12.11
N PHE A 161 -1.45 -1.02 -11.48
CA PHE A 161 -2.49 0.01 -11.33
C PHE A 161 -1.87 1.39 -11.04
N GLY A 162 -2.70 2.41 -11.01
CA GLY A 162 -2.27 3.77 -10.67
C GLY A 162 -1.24 4.33 -11.65
N TYR A 163 -0.10 4.72 -11.15
CA TYR A 163 0.98 5.34 -11.93
C TYR A 163 2.04 4.33 -12.43
N ASP A 164 1.83 3.03 -12.25
CA ASP A 164 2.76 1.99 -12.67
C ASP A 164 3.23 2.11 -14.14
N PRO A 165 2.34 2.48 -15.11
CA PRO A 165 2.75 2.64 -16.51
C PRO A 165 3.75 3.75 -16.78
N VAL A 166 3.84 4.74 -15.90
CA VAL A 166 4.73 5.91 -16.08
C VAL A 166 5.87 5.95 -15.07
N PHE A 167 5.89 5.06 -14.08
CA PHE A 167 6.95 4.99 -13.08
C PHE A 167 8.02 3.99 -13.50
N GLU A 168 9.17 4.49 -13.91
CA GLU A 168 10.33 3.69 -14.33
C GLU A 168 11.28 3.43 -13.15
N VAL A 169 11.70 2.18 -13.02
CA VAL A 169 12.77 1.76 -12.10
C VAL A 169 14.08 1.77 -12.89
N PRO A 170 15.02 2.72 -12.62
CA PRO A 170 16.22 2.91 -13.45
C PRO A 170 17.08 1.65 -13.58
N ALA A 171 17.26 0.89 -12.50
CA ALA A 171 18.04 -0.34 -12.49
C ALA A 171 17.52 -1.43 -13.46
N LEU A 172 16.25 -1.35 -13.82
CA LEU A 172 15.61 -2.31 -14.74
C LEU A 172 15.38 -1.72 -16.13
N ALA A 173 15.52 -0.40 -16.30
CA ALA A 173 15.10 0.35 -17.48
C ALA A 173 13.63 0.04 -17.92
N LYS A 174 12.78 -0.33 -16.98
CA LYS A 174 11.38 -0.71 -17.17
C LYS A 174 10.47 0.05 -16.23
N THR A 175 9.23 0.29 -16.66
CA THR A 175 8.18 0.76 -15.77
C THR A 175 7.68 -0.38 -14.88
N LEU A 176 7.01 -0.03 -13.77
CA LEU A 176 6.39 -1.05 -12.92
C LEU A 176 5.28 -1.84 -13.64
N ALA A 177 4.67 -1.26 -14.68
CA ALA A 177 3.70 -1.96 -15.51
C ALA A 177 4.31 -2.90 -16.56
N GLU A 178 5.64 -2.85 -16.77
CA GLU A 178 6.38 -3.79 -17.63
C GLU A 178 7.00 -4.94 -16.84
N VAL A 179 7.00 -4.86 -15.50
CA VAL A 179 7.52 -5.94 -14.64
C VAL A 179 6.37 -6.74 -14.05
N GLY A 180 6.54 -8.06 -13.93
CA GLY A 180 5.52 -8.93 -13.33
C GLY A 180 5.40 -8.71 -11.81
N SER A 181 4.30 -9.18 -11.22
CA SER A 181 4.03 -9.07 -9.79
C SER A 181 5.17 -9.60 -8.91
N GLN A 182 5.82 -10.70 -9.30
CA GLN A 182 6.95 -11.27 -8.56
C GLN A 182 8.11 -10.27 -8.40
N ILE A 183 8.46 -9.54 -9.47
CA ILE A 183 9.53 -8.53 -9.41
C ILE A 183 9.05 -7.33 -8.60
N LYS A 184 7.83 -6.86 -8.85
CA LYS A 184 7.22 -5.75 -8.11
C LYS A 184 7.18 -6.04 -6.61
N ASN A 185 6.80 -7.27 -6.20
CA ASN A 185 6.75 -7.70 -4.81
C ASN A 185 8.11 -7.82 -4.12
N ARG A 186 9.23 -7.72 -4.85
CA ARG A 186 10.58 -7.69 -4.27
C ARG A 186 11.13 -6.28 -4.06
N LEU A 187 10.70 -5.31 -4.86
CA LEU A 187 11.33 -3.99 -4.89
C LEU A 187 10.39 -2.82 -4.57
N SER A 188 9.07 -3.05 -4.54
CA SER A 188 8.11 -1.98 -4.36
C SER A 188 8.13 -1.36 -2.95
N HIS A 189 7.69 -0.12 -2.85
CA HIS A 189 7.44 0.57 -1.59
C HIS A 189 6.56 -0.23 -0.63
N ARG A 190 5.50 -0.87 -1.15
CA ARG A 190 4.58 -1.67 -0.34
C ARG A 190 5.24 -2.93 0.20
N SER A 191 6.04 -3.62 -0.62
CA SER A 191 6.73 -4.84 -0.17
C SER A 191 7.71 -4.55 0.97
N GLN A 192 8.42 -3.43 0.92
CA GLN A 192 9.35 -3.01 1.97
C GLN A 192 8.60 -2.68 3.28
N ALA A 193 7.48 -1.94 3.20
CA ALA A 193 6.67 -1.64 4.37
C ALA A 193 6.07 -2.91 4.99
N VAL A 194 5.50 -3.79 4.16
CA VAL A 194 4.90 -5.05 4.61
C VAL A 194 5.94 -6.00 5.21
N ALA A 195 7.16 -6.08 4.68
CA ALA A 195 8.22 -6.90 5.25
C ALA A 195 8.51 -6.52 6.72
N LYS A 196 8.53 -5.23 7.03
CA LYS A 196 8.69 -4.72 8.40
C LYS A 196 7.49 -5.07 9.29
N ILE A 197 6.27 -4.94 8.78
CA ILE A 197 5.03 -5.31 9.51
C ILE A 197 4.96 -6.83 9.75
N ARG A 198 5.40 -7.65 8.79
CA ARG A 198 5.49 -9.10 8.99
C ARG A 198 6.38 -9.48 10.18
N ALA A 199 7.52 -8.82 10.34
CA ALA A 199 8.40 -9.04 11.49
C ALA A 199 7.68 -8.71 12.81
N VAL A 200 6.89 -7.62 12.84
CA VAL A 200 6.05 -7.28 13.99
C VAL A 200 4.99 -8.35 14.24
N LEU A 201 4.25 -8.75 13.21
CA LEU A 201 3.23 -9.81 13.33
C LEU A 201 3.82 -11.13 13.86
N GLN A 202 5.01 -11.52 13.40
CA GLN A 202 5.71 -12.73 13.88
C GLN A 202 6.07 -12.67 15.37
N THR A 203 6.31 -11.48 15.92
CA THR A 203 6.58 -11.32 17.36
C THR A 203 5.32 -11.27 18.20
N LEU A 204 4.21 -10.82 17.65
CA LEU A 204 2.94 -10.63 18.35
C LEU A 204 2.04 -11.86 18.28
N LEU A 205 2.13 -12.61 17.19
CA LEU A 205 1.35 -13.84 17.00
C LEU A 205 2.20 -15.02 17.46
N PRO A 206 1.77 -15.78 18.48
CA PRO A 206 2.49 -16.97 18.89
C PRO A 206 2.53 -17.92 17.69
N THR A 207 3.74 -18.29 17.29
CA THR A 207 3.93 -19.42 16.37
C THR A 207 3.36 -20.63 17.08
N GLY A 208 2.21 -21.13 16.60
CA GLY A 208 1.73 -22.44 17.06
C GLY A 208 2.89 -23.42 16.96
N ASP A 209 3.21 -24.05 18.09
CA ASP A 209 4.24 -25.08 18.20
C ASP A 209 4.04 -26.07 17.04
N ARG A 210 4.94 -26.01 16.05
CA ARG A 210 5.03 -27.06 15.03
C ARG A 210 5.81 -28.21 15.67
N GLY A 211 5.08 -29.01 16.49
CA GLY A 211 5.55 -30.33 16.88
C GLY A 211 5.55 -31.28 15.70
#